data_5da778959af7e425c0b357ec80a9d588
#
_entry.id   5da778959af7e425c0b357ec80a9d588
#
_cell.length_a   1.000
_cell.length_b   1.000
_cell.length_c   1.000
_cell.angle_alpha   90.00
_cell.angle_beta   90.00
_cell.angle_gamma   90.00
#
_symmetry.space_group_name_H-M   'P 1'
#
loop_
_entity.id
_entity.type
_entity.pdbx_description
1 polymer ?
#
loop_
_entity_poly.entity_id
_entity_poly.type
_entity_poly.pdbx_seq_one_letter_code
_entity_poly.pdbx_strand_id
1 'polypeptide(L)'
;PIKSSAASDVYKRQYQYIVMDLEIELILSSLRNIISDEQEDFVASLPTFMQPYASFNILGLAGARSLDEVIEAVAGTAYEPVLRRCQKQYPPDGNTLRYTRYELALRTCYFSTLLERAKRETRGRASAELRELITMRAELMNLNTIYRMKTYFQADADRIRVTMLPFYSRLRPRQLEEMVSARDTQAFLKLLSATPYGRRIDPETGFFEGETDGVRYRATRRLLRFSTSPEVVYTAFMLLRSMETEDIVRIIEAVSYTHLTL
;
A
#
# COMPACT_ATOMS: atom_id res chain seq x y z
N PRO A 1 -2.88 -38.39 1.47
CA PRO A 1 -1.77 -37.45 1.75
C PRO A 1 -1.60 -36.34 0.70
N ILE A 2 -1.96 -36.60 -0.59
CA ILE A 2 -1.72 -35.67 -1.72
C ILE A 2 -2.66 -34.43 -1.70
N LYS A 3 -3.85 -34.53 -1.12
CA LYS A 3 -4.79 -33.40 -1.02
C LYS A 3 -4.37 -32.32 0.00
N SER A 4 -3.54 -32.65 0.96
CA SER A 4 -3.03 -31.71 1.99
C SER A 4 -1.99 -30.74 1.44
N SER A 5 -1.15 -31.17 0.48
CA SER A 5 -0.09 -30.31 -0.09
C SER A 5 -0.66 -29.24 -1.01
N ALA A 6 -1.64 -29.58 -1.86
CA ALA A 6 -2.25 -28.61 -2.80
C ALA A 6 -3.03 -27.50 -2.06
N ALA A 7 -3.77 -27.84 -1.01
CA ALA A 7 -4.44 -26.84 -0.16
C ALA A 7 -3.42 -25.95 0.55
N SER A 8 -2.34 -26.53 1.12
CA SER A 8 -1.25 -25.79 1.76
C SER A 8 -0.55 -24.83 0.78
N ASP A 9 -0.36 -25.23 -0.47
CA ASP A 9 0.28 -24.38 -1.48
C ASP A 9 -0.62 -23.23 -1.94
N VAL A 10 -1.94 -23.43 -1.99
CA VAL A 10 -2.91 -22.35 -2.25
C VAL A 10 -2.89 -21.34 -1.11
N TYR A 11 -2.92 -21.78 0.16
CA TYR A 11 -2.84 -20.89 1.32
C TYR A 11 -1.52 -20.11 1.37
N LYS A 12 -0.39 -20.76 1.11
CA LYS A 12 0.92 -20.09 1.06
C LYS A 12 0.99 -19.00 -0.02
N ARG A 13 0.39 -19.22 -1.18
CA ARG A 13 0.37 -18.23 -2.27
C ARG A 13 -0.48 -17.01 -1.93
N GLN A 14 -1.61 -17.21 -1.27
CA GLN A 14 -2.51 -16.10 -0.91
C GLN A 14 -1.98 -15.29 0.28
N TYR A 15 -1.30 -15.92 1.21
CA TYR A 15 -0.61 -15.25 2.31
C TYR A 15 0.48 -14.28 1.81
N GLN A 16 1.10 -14.56 0.67
CA GLN A 16 2.11 -13.69 0.06
C GLN A 16 1.61 -12.27 -0.27
N TYR A 17 0.32 -12.04 -0.46
CA TYR A 17 -0.23 -10.69 -0.67
C TYR A 17 0.03 -9.79 0.55
N ILE A 18 -0.19 -10.34 1.75
CA ILE A 18 0.01 -9.61 3.01
C ILE A 18 1.50 -9.49 3.30
N VAL A 19 2.25 -10.58 3.13
CA VAL A 19 3.71 -10.57 3.35
C VAL A 19 4.37 -9.54 2.45
N MET A 20 4.02 -9.48 1.18
CA MET A 20 4.59 -8.52 0.23
C MET A 20 4.27 -7.07 0.59
N ASP A 21 3.07 -6.78 1.11
CA ASP A 21 2.70 -5.44 1.60
C ASP A 21 3.58 -5.03 2.79
N LEU A 22 3.72 -5.92 3.76
CA LEU A 22 4.57 -5.71 4.94
C LEU A 22 6.06 -5.60 4.58
N GLU A 23 6.55 -6.39 3.65
CA GLU A 23 7.93 -6.31 3.14
C GLU A 23 8.21 -4.94 2.53
N ILE A 24 7.27 -4.40 1.73
CA ILE A 24 7.41 -3.06 1.16
C ILE A 24 7.41 -1.99 2.24
N GLU A 25 6.55 -2.09 3.25
CA GLU A 25 6.56 -1.15 4.37
C GLU A 25 7.88 -1.20 5.14
N LEU A 26 8.47 -2.38 5.34
CA LEU A 26 9.80 -2.52 5.96
C LEU A 26 10.90 -1.85 5.12
N ILE A 27 10.91 -2.09 3.80
CA ILE A 27 11.86 -1.44 2.90
C ILE A 27 11.69 0.09 2.93
N LEU A 28 10.46 0.56 2.85
CA LEU A 28 10.16 1.99 2.91
C LEU A 28 10.54 2.62 4.25
N SER A 29 10.35 1.90 5.36
CA SER A 29 10.79 2.35 6.69
C SER A 29 12.31 2.44 6.79
N SER A 30 13.04 1.43 6.28
CA SER A 30 14.50 1.48 6.20
C SER A 30 15.00 2.67 5.36
N LEU A 31 14.36 2.95 4.22
CA LEU A 31 14.70 4.13 3.39
C LEU A 31 14.40 5.46 4.11
N ARG A 32 13.32 5.54 4.91
CA ARG A 32 13.05 6.73 5.74
C ARG A 32 14.10 6.95 6.80
N ASN A 33 14.53 5.88 7.48
CA ASN A 33 15.53 5.95 8.54
C ASN A 33 16.91 6.39 8.04
N ILE A 34 17.27 6.03 6.82
CA ILE A 34 18.51 6.53 6.18
C ILE A 34 18.42 8.05 5.99
N ILE A 35 17.23 8.60 5.72
CA ILE A 35 17.04 10.05 5.52
C ILE A 35 16.98 10.79 6.85
N SER A 36 16.33 10.22 7.88
CA SER A 36 16.12 10.86 9.19
C SER A 36 17.26 10.62 10.19
N ASP A 37 18.16 9.66 9.93
CA ASP A 37 19.21 9.19 10.85
C ASP A 37 18.67 8.58 12.17
N GLU A 38 17.42 8.06 12.16
CA GLU A 38 16.73 7.49 13.33
C GLU A 38 16.75 5.97 13.33
N GLN A 39 17.93 5.35 13.47
CA GLN A 39 18.07 3.90 13.33
C GLN A 39 17.65 3.07 14.54
N GLU A 40 17.81 3.58 15.75
CA GLU A 40 17.59 2.78 16.98
C GLU A 40 16.13 2.36 17.14
N ASP A 41 15.17 3.23 16.84
CA ASP A 41 13.75 2.96 16.96
C ASP A 41 13.26 1.93 15.92
N PHE A 42 13.90 1.88 14.77
CA PHE A 42 13.52 0.94 13.71
C PHE A 42 13.85 -0.51 14.08
N VAL A 43 15.03 -0.77 14.61
CA VAL A 43 15.43 -2.13 15.03
C VAL A 43 14.49 -2.66 16.11
N ALA A 44 14.08 -1.80 17.06
CA ALA A 44 13.16 -2.17 18.14
C ALA A 44 11.73 -2.48 17.63
N SER A 45 11.31 -1.85 16.53
CA SER A 45 9.97 -2.00 15.94
C SER A 45 9.85 -3.16 14.95
N LEU A 46 10.95 -3.88 14.66
CA LEU A 46 10.95 -4.94 13.63
C LEU A 46 10.04 -6.11 14.00
N PRO A 47 9.17 -6.55 13.08
CA PRO A 47 8.34 -7.72 13.26
C PRO A 47 9.17 -9.01 13.02
N THR A 48 10.07 -9.35 13.95
CA THR A 48 10.98 -10.51 13.81
C THR A 48 10.24 -11.84 13.61
N PHE A 49 8.99 -11.94 14.06
CA PHE A 49 8.12 -13.10 13.83
C PHE A 49 7.83 -13.32 12.32
N MET A 50 8.02 -12.32 11.48
CA MET A 50 7.84 -12.42 10.03
C MET A 50 9.04 -13.05 9.32
N GLN A 51 10.22 -13.15 9.96
CA GLN A 51 11.44 -13.64 9.32
C GLN A 51 11.27 -14.98 8.58
N PRO A 52 10.50 -15.98 9.08
CA PRO A 52 10.29 -17.24 8.36
C PRO A 52 9.45 -17.11 7.07
N TYR A 53 8.76 -16.00 6.89
CA TYR A 53 7.83 -15.74 5.78
C TYR A 53 8.36 -14.69 4.80
N ALA A 54 9.31 -13.85 5.24
CA ALA A 54 9.87 -12.79 4.43
C ALA A 54 10.79 -13.37 3.33
N SER A 55 10.79 -12.69 2.18
CA SER A 55 11.64 -13.08 1.04
C SER A 55 13.10 -12.64 1.18
N PHE A 56 13.42 -11.87 2.22
CA PHE A 56 14.76 -11.37 2.54
C PHE A 56 15.02 -11.38 4.05
N ASN A 57 16.29 -11.16 4.44
CA ASN A 57 16.67 -11.07 5.84
C ASN A 57 16.27 -9.71 6.44
N ILE A 58 15.23 -9.71 7.28
CA ILE A 58 14.70 -8.51 7.93
C ILE A 58 15.76 -7.83 8.81
N LEU A 59 16.59 -8.59 9.54
CA LEU A 59 17.64 -8.04 10.37
C LEU A 59 18.77 -7.41 9.54
N GLY A 60 19.07 -7.99 8.37
CA GLY A 60 20.01 -7.38 7.41
C GLY A 60 19.51 -6.04 6.89
N LEU A 61 18.21 -5.95 6.60
CA LEU A 61 17.57 -4.69 6.19
C LEU A 61 17.62 -3.63 7.30
N ALA A 62 17.44 -4.04 8.55
CA ALA A 62 17.49 -3.14 9.70
C ALA A 62 18.85 -2.52 9.96
N GLY A 63 19.91 -3.24 9.62
CA GLY A 63 21.29 -2.75 9.73
C GLY A 63 21.73 -1.81 8.61
N ALA A 64 20.93 -1.68 7.55
CA ALA A 64 21.28 -0.89 6.38
C ALA A 64 21.35 0.62 6.69
N ARG A 65 22.46 1.25 6.29
CA ARG A 65 22.74 2.69 6.48
C ARG A 65 22.84 3.46 5.17
N SER A 66 22.74 2.76 4.06
CA SER A 66 22.79 3.33 2.72
C SER A 66 21.78 2.65 1.80
N LEU A 67 21.44 3.31 0.70
CA LEU A 67 20.58 2.72 -0.33
C LEU A 67 21.18 1.44 -0.90
N ASP A 68 22.50 1.38 -1.09
CA ASP A 68 23.18 0.19 -1.62
C ASP A 68 23.05 -1.00 -0.67
N GLU A 69 23.17 -0.79 0.64
CA GLU A 69 22.96 -1.81 1.65
C GLU A 69 21.49 -2.30 1.70
N VAL A 70 20.51 -1.40 1.52
CA VAL A 70 19.08 -1.79 1.37
C VAL A 70 18.91 -2.68 0.15
N ILE A 71 19.49 -2.31 -1.00
CA ILE A 71 19.42 -3.10 -2.23
C ILE A 71 20.06 -4.47 -2.04
N GLU A 72 21.20 -4.53 -1.35
CA GLU A 72 21.87 -5.79 -1.04
C GLU A 72 21.06 -6.66 -0.09
N ALA A 73 20.45 -6.07 0.95
CA ALA A 73 19.59 -6.79 1.89
C ALA A 73 18.38 -7.47 1.23
N VAL A 74 17.89 -6.92 0.12
CA VAL A 74 16.78 -7.48 -0.65
C VAL A 74 17.23 -8.21 -1.93
N ALA A 75 18.51 -8.51 -2.05
CA ALA A 75 19.06 -9.19 -3.23
C ALA A 75 18.35 -10.51 -3.53
N GLY A 76 18.15 -10.81 -4.81
CA GLY A 76 17.45 -12.02 -5.27
C GLY A 76 15.92 -11.96 -5.14
N THR A 77 15.34 -10.88 -4.61
CA THR A 77 13.90 -10.68 -4.54
C THR A 77 13.36 -9.88 -5.71
N ALA A 78 12.01 -9.78 -5.81
CA ALA A 78 11.36 -8.93 -6.81
C ALA A 78 11.63 -7.42 -6.62
N TYR A 79 12.09 -7.01 -5.45
CA TYR A 79 12.33 -5.61 -5.09
C TYR A 79 13.68 -5.10 -5.59
N GLU A 80 14.71 -5.96 -5.63
CA GLU A 80 16.04 -5.58 -6.06
C GLU A 80 16.07 -4.90 -7.43
N PRO A 81 15.53 -5.49 -8.51
CA PRO A 81 15.57 -4.84 -9.83
C PRO A 81 14.78 -3.53 -9.87
N VAL A 82 13.75 -3.37 -9.02
CA VAL A 82 12.96 -2.14 -8.91
C VAL A 82 13.81 -1.04 -8.28
N LEU A 83 14.46 -1.32 -7.15
CA LEU A 83 15.31 -0.37 -6.45
C LEU A 83 16.54 0.03 -7.28
N ARG A 84 17.22 -0.93 -7.92
CA ARG A 84 18.36 -0.64 -8.82
C ARG A 84 17.96 0.25 -10.01
N ARG A 85 16.79 0.02 -10.60
CA ARG A 85 16.27 0.86 -11.68
C ARG A 85 15.98 2.27 -11.18
N CYS A 86 15.34 2.38 -10.00
CA CYS A 86 15.03 3.66 -9.38
C CYS A 86 16.31 4.43 -9.03
N GLN A 87 17.31 3.76 -8.46
CA GLN A 87 18.63 4.33 -8.15
C GLN A 87 19.33 4.87 -9.41
N LYS A 88 19.31 4.10 -10.50
CA LYS A 88 19.89 4.54 -11.76
C LYS A 88 19.21 5.79 -12.34
N GLN A 89 17.89 5.87 -12.19
CA GLN A 89 17.09 7.00 -12.70
C GLN A 89 17.12 8.21 -11.79
N TYR A 90 17.19 7.99 -10.47
CA TYR A 90 17.16 8.99 -9.43
C TYR A 90 18.27 8.69 -8.40
N PRO A 91 19.54 8.90 -8.76
CA PRO A 91 20.63 8.64 -7.85
C PRO A 91 20.52 9.49 -6.61
N PRO A 92 20.90 8.96 -5.43
CA PRO A 92 20.98 9.76 -4.21
C PRO A 92 22.03 10.86 -4.36
N ASP A 93 21.74 12.01 -3.73
CA ASP A 93 22.68 13.12 -3.63
C ASP A 93 23.14 13.23 -2.15
N GLY A 94 24.28 12.63 -1.85
CA GLY A 94 24.70 12.39 -0.47
C GLY A 94 23.67 11.52 0.27
N ASN A 95 23.21 11.96 1.44
CA ASN A 95 22.13 11.31 2.20
C ASN A 95 20.72 11.69 1.72
N THR A 96 20.61 12.53 0.68
CA THR A 96 19.32 12.96 0.17
C THR A 96 18.78 11.94 -0.82
N LEU A 97 17.74 11.24 -0.42
CA LEU A 97 17.03 10.27 -1.25
C LEU A 97 15.70 10.86 -1.75
N ARG A 98 15.40 10.66 -3.01
CA ARG A 98 14.07 11.03 -3.55
C ARG A 98 13.03 9.97 -3.15
N TYR A 99 12.77 9.84 -1.85
CA TYR A 99 11.95 8.82 -1.22
C TYR A 99 10.65 8.51 -2.00
N THR A 100 9.90 9.54 -2.37
CA THR A 100 8.62 9.39 -3.10
C THR A 100 8.75 8.60 -4.40
N ARG A 101 9.92 8.64 -5.08
CA ARG A 101 10.16 7.86 -6.30
C ARG A 101 10.34 6.39 -6.01
N TYR A 102 11.03 6.06 -4.93
CA TYR A 102 11.22 4.69 -4.48
C TYR A 102 9.91 4.10 -3.96
N GLU A 103 9.15 4.87 -3.18
CA GLU A 103 7.82 4.48 -2.73
C GLU A 103 6.89 4.17 -3.90
N LEU A 104 6.78 5.06 -4.88
CA LEU A 104 5.95 4.86 -6.07
C LEU A 104 6.39 3.62 -6.86
N ALA A 105 7.70 3.40 -7.03
CA ALA A 105 8.23 2.25 -7.74
C ALA A 105 7.91 0.93 -7.05
N LEU A 106 8.10 0.85 -5.73
CA LEU A 106 7.81 -0.34 -4.92
C LEU A 106 6.30 -0.63 -4.87
N ARG A 107 5.46 0.38 -4.64
CA ARG A 107 4.01 0.21 -4.64
C ARG A 107 3.48 -0.16 -6.03
N THR A 108 4.05 0.38 -7.09
CA THR A 108 3.72 -0.03 -8.46
C THR A 108 4.09 -1.49 -8.72
N CYS A 109 5.27 -1.93 -8.25
CA CYS A 109 5.67 -3.33 -8.30
C CYS A 109 4.68 -4.23 -7.55
N TYR A 110 4.27 -3.85 -6.35
CA TYR A 110 3.28 -4.56 -5.53
C TYR A 110 1.97 -4.77 -6.29
N PHE A 111 1.31 -3.69 -6.73
CA PHE A 111 0.02 -3.77 -7.41
C PHE A 111 0.11 -4.52 -8.74
N SER A 112 1.18 -4.32 -9.51
CA SER A 112 1.42 -5.06 -10.75
C SER A 112 1.56 -6.57 -10.49
N THR A 113 2.33 -6.95 -9.48
CA THR A 113 2.51 -8.35 -9.09
C THR A 113 1.19 -8.99 -8.66
N LEU A 114 0.37 -8.27 -7.87
CA LEU A 114 -0.94 -8.75 -7.46
C LEU A 114 -1.88 -8.97 -8.65
N LEU A 115 -1.92 -8.02 -9.58
CA LEU A 115 -2.76 -8.10 -10.79
C LEU A 115 -2.34 -9.25 -11.70
N GLU A 116 -1.03 -9.44 -11.91
CA GLU A 116 -0.50 -10.57 -12.69
C GLU A 116 -0.84 -11.93 -12.04
N ARG A 117 -0.74 -12.02 -10.71
CA ARG A 117 -1.15 -13.21 -9.97
C ARG A 117 -2.64 -13.46 -10.08
N ALA A 118 -3.48 -12.46 -9.83
CA ALA A 118 -4.93 -12.59 -9.97
C ALA A 118 -5.31 -13.11 -11.37
N LYS A 119 -4.68 -12.58 -12.43
CA LYS A 119 -4.88 -13.01 -13.81
C LYS A 119 -4.43 -14.46 -14.06
N ARG A 120 -3.32 -14.88 -13.44
CA ARG A 120 -2.75 -16.22 -13.64
C ARG A 120 -3.49 -17.29 -12.84
N GLU A 121 -3.90 -16.98 -11.61
CA GLU A 121 -4.40 -17.94 -10.63
C GLU A 121 -5.93 -18.06 -10.66
N THR A 122 -6.64 -17.06 -11.21
CA THR A 122 -8.11 -17.06 -11.29
C THR A 122 -8.61 -16.74 -12.69
N ARG A 123 -9.87 -17.07 -12.98
CA ARG A 123 -10.51 -16.84 -14.28
C ARG A 123 -11.93 -16.30 -14.10
N GLY A 124 -12.48 -15.74 -15.18
CA GLY A 124 -13.85 -15.27 -15.23
C GLY A 124 -14.18 -14.25 -14.14
N ARG A 125 -15.28 -14.48 -13.43
CA ARG A 125 -15.77 -13.57 -12.38
C ARG A 125 -14.77 -13.39 -11.23
N ALA A 126 -14.11 -14.47 -10.79
CA ALA A 126 -13.13 -14.41 -9.70
C ALA A 126 -11.97 -13.47 -10.03
N SER A 127 -11.44 -13.56 -11.26
CA SER A 127 -10.37 -12.64 -11.73
C SER A 127 -10.84 -11.19 -11.78
N ALA A 128 -12.07 -10.94 -12.21
CA ALA A 128 -12.63 -9.59 -12.23
C ALA A 128 -12.82 -9.02 -10.82
N GLU A 129 -13.34 -9.82 -9.87
CA GLU A 129 -13.54 -9.43 -8.47
C GLU A 129 -12.21 -9.10 -7.78
N LEU A 130 -11.16 -9.94 -7.94
CA LEU A 130 -9.83 -9.65 -7.38
C LEU A 130 -9.19 -8.42 -8.02
N ARG A 131 -9.28 -8.29 -9.34
CA ARG A 131 -8.77 -7.12 -10.04
C ARG A 131 -9.43 -5.84 -9.55
N GLU A 132 -10.77 -5.81 -9.42
CA GLU A 132 -11.50 -4.64 -8.89
C GLU A 132 -11.01 -4.31 -7.47
N LEU A 133 -10.84 -5.30 -6.60
CA LEU A 133 -10.39 -5.10 -5.23
C LEU A 133 -8.98 -4.50 -5.17
N ILE A 134 -8.05 -5.03 -5.96
CA ILE A 134 -6.65 -4.59 -6.02
C ILE A 134 -6.56 -3.17 -6.57
N THR A 135 -7.20 -2.91 -7.72
CA THR A 135 -7.14 -1.58 -8.36
C THR A 135 -7.89 -0.52 -7.57
N MET A 136 -8.99 -0.86 -6.90
CA MET A 136 -9.70 0.03 -5.99
C MET A 136 -8.81 0.47 -4.83
N ARG A 137 -8.02 -0.44 -4.23
CA ARG A 137 -7.08 -0.09 -3.16
C ARG A 137 -6.06 0.95 -3.65
N ALA A 138 -5.44 0.72 -4.80
CA ALA A 138 -4.49 1.67 -5.39
C ALA A 138 -5.13 3.04 -5.68
N GLU A 139 -6.37 3.04 -6.17
CA GLU A 139 -7.12 4.25 -6.48
C GLU A 139 -7.48 5.03 -5.21
N LEU A 140 -7.89 4.35 -4.13
CA LEU A 140 -8.14 4.99 -2.82
C LEU A 140 -6.86 5.57 -2.22
N MET A 141 -5.71 4.90 -2.39
CA MET A 141 -4.40 5.46 -2.01
C MET A 141 -4.09 6.75 -2.78
N ASN A 142 -4.38 6.80 -4.09
CA ASN A 142 -4.23 8.02 -4.87
C ASN A 142 -5.13 9.15 -4.34
N LEU A 143 -6.40 8.86 -4.02
CA LEU A 143 -7.31 9.86 -3.46
C LEU A 143 -6.82 10.41 -2.12
N ASN A 144 -6.33 9.54 -1.23
CA ASN A 144 -5.72 9.94 0.05
C ASN A 144 -4.49 10.83 -0.17
N THR A 145 -3.63 10.45 -1.12
CA THR A 145 -2.44 11.24 -1.45
C THR A 145 -2.81 12.63 -2.00
N ILE A 146 -3.78 12.73 -2.92
CA ILE A 146 -4.25 14.02 -3.43
C ILE A 146 -4.81 14.88 -2.30
N TYR A 147 -5.68 14.30 -1.46
CA TYR A 147 -6.27 15.00 -0.32
C TYR A 147 -5.19 15.56 0.62
N ARG A 148 -4.28 14.70 1.07
CA ARG A 148 -3.19 15.09 2.00
C ARG A 148 -2.28 16.15 1.41
N MET A 149 -1.87 15.98 0.16
CA MET A 149 -0.97 16.92 -0.50
C MET A 149 -1.60 18.30 -0.71
N LYS A 150 -2.91 18.36 -1.00
CA LYS A 150 -3.63 19.63 -1.12
C LYS A 150 -3.93 20.26 0.24
N THR A 151 -4.34 19.46 1.22
CA THR A 151 -4.79 19.96 2.53
C THR A 151 -3.61 20.45 3.39
N TYR A 152 -2.56 19.63 3.49
CA TYR A 152 -1.48 19.90 4.44
C TYR A 152 -0.24 20.52 3.81
N PHE A 153 0.00 20.29 2.52
CA PHE A 153 1.21 20.74 1.85
C PHE A 153 0.95 21.79 0.76
N GLN A 154 -0.32 22.09 0.44
CA GLN A 154 -0.70 23.03 -0.61
C GLN A 154 0.06 22.78 -1.93
N ALA A 155 0.29 21.49 -2.23
CA ALA A 155 1.10 21.06 -3.35
C ALA A 155 0.43 21.34 -4.69
N ASP A 156 1.23 21.75 -5.67
CA ASP A 156 0.80 21.92 -7.04
C ASP A 156 0.53 20.56 -7.74
N ALA A 157 -0.09 20.61 -8.91
CA ALA A 157 -0.46 19.44 -9.68
C ALA A 157 0.76 18.59 -10.09
N ASP A 158 1.90 19.22 -10.39
CA ASP A 158 3.09 18.49 -10.86
C ASP A 158 3.71 17.67 -9.73
N ARG A 159 3.76 18.22 -8.51
CA ARG A 159 4.21 17.49 -7.32
C ARG A 159 3.30 16.32 -6.98
N ILE A 160 1.98 16.48 -7.14
CA ILE A 160 1.01 15.41 -6.89
C ILE A 160 1.11 14.34 -7.99
N ARG A 161 1.16 14.75 -9.26
CA ARG A 161 1.17 13.83 -10.42
C ARG A 161 2.30 12.80 -10.36
N VAL A 162 3.47 13.20 -9.88
CA VAL A 162 4.63 12.31 -9.78
C VAL A 162 4.53 11.27 -8.66
N THR A 163 3.48 11.30 -7.86
CA THR A 163 3.21 10.34 -6.76
C THR A 163 2.07 9.38 -7.10
N MET A 164 1.37 9.56 -8.23
CA MET A 164 0.17 8.80 -8.57
C MET A 164 0.48 7.39 -9.05
N LEU A 165 -0.17 6.42 -8.45
CA LEU A 165 -0.15 5.03 -8.89
C LEU A 165 -0.94 4.88 -10.21
N PRO A 166 -0.42 4.18 -11.22
CA PRO A 166 -1.04 4.07 -12.55
C PRO A 166 -2.11 2.96 -12.60
N PHE A 167 -2.98 2.88 -11.59
CA PHE A 167 -4.04 1.88 -11.51
C PHE A 167 -5.40 2.54 -11.33
N TYR A 168 -6.38 2.08 -12.10
CA TYR A 168 -7.72 2.65 -12.17
C TYR A 168 -8.77 1.57 -11.95
N SER A 169 -9.80 1.88 -11.18
CA SER A 169 -10.93 1.00 -10.85
C SER A 169 -12.26 1.62 -11.25
N ARG A 170 -12.70 2.63 -10.52
CA ARG A 170 -13.99 3.30 -10.70
C ARG A 170 -13.88 4.70 -11.27
N LEU A 171 -12.67 5.26 -11.25
CA LEU A 171 -12.35 6.54 -11.86
C LEU A 171 -11.76 6.33 -13.25
N ARG A 172 -12.08 7.23 -14.15
CA ARG A 172 -11.37 7.33 -15.43
C ARG A 172 -10.06 8.09 -15.22
N PRO A 173 -9.01 7.81 -16.00
CA PRO A 173 -7.74 8.54 -15.91
C PRO A 173 -7.92 10.07 -15.93
N ARG A 174 -8.83 10.57 -16.79
CA ARG A 174 -9.14 11.99 -16.88
C ARG A 174 -9.74 12.57 -15.59
N GLN A 175 -10.63 11.83 -14.91
CA GLN A 175 -11.22 12.28 -13.64
C GLN A 175 -10.15 12.39 -12.55
N LEU A 176 -9.22 11.43 -12.48
CA LEU A 176 -8.10 11.51 -11.55
C LEU A 176 -7.20 12.71 -11.84
N GLU A 177 -6.89 12.97 -13.12
CA GLU A 177 -6.09 14.13 -13.54
C GLU A 177 -6.79 15.47 -13.22
N GLU A 178 -8.11 15.56 -13.41
CA GLU A 178 -8.89 16.74 -13.01
C GLU A 178 -8.81 16.97 -11.49
N MET A 179 -8.84 15.91 -10.68
CA MET A 179 -8.66 15.98 -9.23
C MET A 179 -7.24 16.40 -8.83
N VAL A 180 -6.22 15.86 -9.49
CA VAL A 180 -4.82 16.26 -9.31
C VAL A 180 -4.65 17.75 -9.61
N SER A 181 -5.27 18.22 -10.69
CA SER A 181 -5.20 19.61 -11.16
C SER A 181 -6.13 20.58 -10.41
N ALA A 182 -6.98 20.08 -9.50
CA ALA A 182 -7.83 20.93 -8.67
C ALA A 182 -6.98 21.96 -7.89
N ARG A 183 -7.46 23.19 -7.79
CA ARG A 183 -6.69 24.31 -7.18
C ARG A 183 -6.46 24.10 -5.67
N ASP A 184 -7.41 23.49 -4.98
CA ASP A 184 -7.43 23.31 -3.53
C ASP A 184 -8.22 22.06 -3.11
N THR A 185 -8.27 21.77 -1.81
CA THR A 185 -8.99 20.65 -1.23
C THR A 185 -10.49 20.72 -1.51
N GLN A 186 -11.12 21.90 -1.47
CA GLN A 186 -12.54 22.06 -1.71
C GLN A 186 -12.92 21.73 -3.16
N ALA A 187 -12.11 22.21 -4.11
CA ALA A 187 -12.28 21.88 -5.53
C ALA A 187 -12.08 20.38 -5.79
N PHE A 188 -11.11 19.73 -5.11
CA PHE A 188 -10.92 18.28 -5.15
C PHE A 188 -12.16 17.54 -4.63
N LEU A 189 -12.68 17.90 -3.43
CA LEU A 189 -13.85 17.25 -2.83
C LEU A 189 -15.10 17.42 -3.69
N LYS A 190 -15.27 18.58 -4.33
CA LYS A 190 -16.36 18.83 -5.29
C LYS A 190 -16.27 17.90 -6.51
N LEU A 191 -15.08 17.69 -7.07
CA LEU A 191 -14.87 16.75 -8.18
C LEU A 191 -15.13 15.30 -7.72
N LEU A 192 -14.65 14.93 -6.53
CA LEU A 192 -14.85 13.61 -5.94
C LEU A 192 -16.34 13.30 -5.73
N SER A 193 -17.14 14.28 -5.26
CA SER A 193 -18.57 14.09 -5.01
C SER A 193 -19.36 13.70 -6.27
N ALA A 194 -18.88 14.06 -7.45
CA ALA A 194 -19.47 13.69 -8.75
C ALA A 194 -19.09 12.28 -9.23
N THR A 195 -18.29 11.54 -8.45
CA THR A 195 -17.80 10.18 -8.81
C THR A 195 -18.58 9.09 -8.07
N PRO A 196 -18.38 7.81 -8.42
CA PRO A 196 -18.90 6.68 -7.65
C PRO A 196 -18.45 6.67 -6.18
N TYR A 197 -17.35 7.34 -5.83
CA TYR A 197 -16.89 7.48 -4.45
C TYR A 197 -17.63 8.57 -3.67
N GLY A 198 -18.10 9.64 -4.32
CA GLY A 198 -18.77 10.76 -3.67
C GLY A 198 -20.05 10.39 -2.91
N ARG A 199 -20.67 9.27 -3.25
CA ARG A 199 -21.82 8.72 -2.50
C ARG A 199 -21.43 7.92 -1.26
N ARG A 200 -20.16 7.71 -1.03
CA ARG A 200 -19.61 6.75 -0.04
C ARG A 200 -18.60 7.37 0.91
N ILE A 201 -18.10 8.54 0.56
CA ILE A 201 -17.12 9.33 1.31
C ILE A 201 -17.84 10.61 1.71
N ASP A 202 -17.92 10.84 3.02
CA ASP A 202 -18.41 12.11 3.55
C ASP A 202 -17.26 13.13 3.58
N PRO A 203 -17.34 14.21 2.79
CA PRO A 203 -16.27 15.21 2.74
C PRO A 203 -16.20 16.07 4.00
N GLU A 204 -17.24 16.07 4.86
CA GLU A 204 -17.32 16.94 6.05
C GLU A 204 -16.77 16.31 7.32
N THR A 205 -16.48 15.00 7.32
CA THR A 205 -16.01 14.28 8.52
C THR A 205 -14.64 14.72 9.05
N GLY A 206 -13.85 15.47 8.28
CA GLY A 206 -12.49 15.86 8.67
C GLY A 206 -11.47 14.69 8.70
N PHE A 207 -11.93 13.45 8.57
CA PHE A 207 -11.10 12.23 8.58
C PHE A 207 -11.22 11.45 7.27
N PHE A 208 -10.67 12.02 6.21
CA PHE A 208 -10.78 11.50 4.85
C PHE A 208 -10.21 10.07 4.69
N GLU A 209 -9.13 9.74 5.38
CA GLU A 209 -8.52 8.40 5.34
C GLU A 209 -9.47 7.35 5.91
N GLY A 210 -10.17 7.64 7.02
CA GLY A 210 -11.18 6.74 7.58
C GLY A 210 -12.34 6.49 6.64
N GLU A 211 -12.76 7.50 5.88
CA GLU A 211 -13.80 7.34 4.86
C GLU A 211 -13.35 6.39 3.73
N THR A 212 -12.13 6.54 3.23
CA THR A 212 -11.58 5.65 2.20
C THR A 212 -11.37 4.22 2.72
N ASP A 213 -10.94 4.05 3.97
CA ASP A 213 -10.87 2.75 4.64
C ASP A 213 -12.26 2.12 4.78
N GLY A 214 -13.28 2.92 5.12
CA GLY A 214 -14.68 2.49 5.14
C GLY A 214 -15.17 1.99 3.78
N VAL A 215 -14.78 2.63 2.68
CA VAL A 215 -15.10 2.16 1.31
C VAL A 215 -14.41 0.81 1.04
N ARG A 216 -13.12 0.69 1.37
CA ARG A 216 -12.33 -0.55 1.24
C ARG A 216 -12.96 -1.68 2.04
N TYR A 217 -13.29 -1.44 3.30
CA TYR A 217 -13.92 -2.39 4.20
C TYR A 217 -15.25 -2.91 3.64
N ARG A 218 -16.17 -2.02 3.26
CA ARG A 218 -17.48 -2.39 2.73
C ARG A 218 -17.38 -3.22 1.45
N ALA A 219 -16.45 -2.88 0.55
CA ALA A 219 -16.22 -3.62 -0.68
C ALA A 219 -15.67 -5.03 -0.40
N THR A 220 -14.67 -5.14 0.47
CA THR A 220 -14.06 -6.42 0.86
C THR A 220 -15.05 -7.32 1.60
N ARG A 221 -15.83 -6.77 2.53
CA ARG A 221 -16.89 -7.49 3.25
C ARG A 221 -17.99 -8.01 2.31
N ARG A 222 -18.32 -7.24 1.26
CA ARG A 222 -19.27 -7.69 0.24
C ARG A 222 -18.73 -8.92 -0.50
N LEU A 223 -17.46 -8.93 -0.88
CA LEU A 223 -16.84 -10.09 -1.55
C LEU A 223 -16.79 -11.30 -0.62
N LEU A 224 -16.44 -11.11 0.66
CA LEU A 224 -16.46 -12.19 1.65
C LEU A 224 -17.84 -12.87 1.75
N ARG A 225 -18.93 -12.10 1.62
CA ARG A 225 -20.30 -12.60 1.80
C ARG A 225 -20.92 -13.17 0.53
N PHE A 226 -20.56 -12.65 -0.64
CA PHE A 226 -21.31 -12.90 -1.87
C PHE A 226 -20.48 -13.49 -3.02
N SER A 227 -19.16 -13.57 -2.89
CA SER A 227 -18.36 -14.27 -3.89
C SER A 227 -18.55 -15.78 -3.74
N THR A 228 -18.62 -16.46 -4.88
CA THR A 228 -18.70 -17.93 -4.95
C THR A 228 -17.32 -18.56 -5.18
N SER A 229 -16.27 -17.73 -5.34
CA SER A 229 -14.90 -18.21 -5.56
C SER A 229 -14.16 -18.32 -4.22
N PRO A 230 -13.67 -19.51 -3.86
CA PRO A 230 -12.90 -19.71 -2.63
C PRO A 230 -11.68 -18.79 -2.53
N GLU A 231 -11.00 -18.54 -3.65
CA GLU A 231 -9.82 -17.68 -3.71
C GLU A 231 -10.15 -16.22 -3.36
N VAL A 232 -11.28 -15.72 -3.87
CA VAL A 232 -11.77 -14.35 -3.57
C VAL A 232 -12.21 -14.26 -2.13
N VAL A 233 -12.98 -15.24 -1.64
CA VAL A 233 -13.47 -15.28 -0.24
C VAL A 233 -12.30 -15.29 0.73
N TYR A 234 -11.30 -16.14 0.49
CA TYR A 234 -10.12 -16.20 1.34
C TYR A 234 -9.30 -14.91 1.29
N THR A 235 -9.06 -14.36 0.10
CA THR A 235 -8.35 -13.08 -0.04
C THR A 235 -9.10 -11.95 0.69
N ALA A 236 -10.43 -11.89 0.55
CA ALA A 236 -11.25 -10.91 1.25
C ALA A 236 -11.19 -11.09 2.78
N PHE A 237 -11.22 -12.33 3.27
CA PHE A 237 -11.05 -12.64 4.69
C PHE A 237 -9.70 -12.14 5.22
N MET A 238 -8.60 -12.45 4.53
CA MET A 238 -7.26 -12.06 4.94
C MET A 238 -7.09 -10.53 4.95
N LEU A 239 -7.63 -9.83 3.94
CA LEU A 239 -7.61 -8.37 3.89
C LEU A 239 -8.41 -7.73 5.01
N LEU A 240 -9.59 -8.27 5.38
CA LEU A 240 -10.35 -7.79 6.53
C LEU A 240 -9.59 -7.99 7.84
N ARG A 241 -8.91 -9.13 8.01
CA ARG A 241 -8.06 -9.38 9.19
C ARG A 241 -6.87 -8.41 9.27
N SER A 242 -6.25 -8.09 8.12
CA SER A 242 -5.19 -7.07 8.07
C SER A 242 -5.70 -5.70 8.50
N MET A 243 -6.86 -5.27 7.98
CA MET A 243 -7.49 -4.00 8.37
C MET A 243 -7.82 -3.94 9.86
N GLU A 244 -8.35 -5.02 10.42
CA GLU A 244 -8.66 -5.13 11.85
C GLU A 244 -7.38 -5.01 12.70
N THR A 245 -6.27 -5.61 12.25
CA THR A 245 -4.97 -5.48 12.92
C THR A 245 -4.43 -4.05 12.82
N GLU A 246 -4.52 -3.42 11.65
CA GLU A 246 -4.15 -2.01 11.47
C GLU A 246 -4.93 -1.08 12.40
N ASP A 247 -6.24 -1.30 12.57
CA ASP A 247 -7.08 -0.52 13.47
C ASP A 247 -6.70 -0.72 14.95
N ILE A 248 -6.38 -1.96 15.36
CA ILE A 248 -5.90 -2.25 16.72
C ILE A 248 -4.58 -1.51 17.00
N VAL A 249 -3.64 -1.55 16.06
CA VAL A 249 -2.36 -0.83 16.20
C VAL A 249 -2.59 0.67 16.35
N ARG A 250 -3.42 1.27 15.50
CA ARG A 250 -3.78 2.70 15.58
C ARG A 250 -4.39 3.07 16.94
N ILE A 251 -5.26 2.21 17.50
CA ILE A 251 -5.86 2.44 18.82
C ILE A 251 -4.79 2.40 19.92
N ILE A 252 -3.90 1.41 19.88
CA ILE A 252 -2.80 1.28 20.86
C ILE A 252 -1.90 2.52 20.81
N GLU A 253 -1.50 2.95 19.61
CA GLU A 253 -0.68 4.15 19.40
C GLU A 253 -1.39 5.40 19.96
N ALA A 254 -2.66 5.61 19.62
CA ALA A 254 -3.44 6.75 20.11
C ALA A 254 -3.53 6.77 21.65
N VAL A 255 -3.75 5.62 22.28
CA VAL A 255 -3.79 5.51 23.75
C VAL A 255 -2.42 5.78 24.38
N SER A 256 -1.34 5.26 23.77
CA SER A 256 0.03 5.49 24.25
C SER A 256 0.40 6.97 24.20
N TYR A 257 0.05 7.68 23.13
CA TYR A 257 0.28 9.12 23.02
C TYR A 257 -0.49 9.94 24.05
N THR A 258 -1.72 9.56 24.39
CA THR A 258 -2.52 10.27 25.41
C THR A 258 -1.98 10.07 26.81
N HIS A 259 -1.34 8.95 27.11
CA HIS A 259 -0.72 8.69 28.43
C HIS A 259 0.66 9.33 28.61
N LEU A 260 1.37 9.67 27.51
CA LEU A 260 2.66 10.36 27.57
C LEU A 260 2.53 11.89 27.69
N THR A 261 1.32 12.43 27.49
CA THR A 261 1.01 13.88 27.54
C THR A 261 0.28 14.29 28.82
N LEU A 262 0.07 13.38 29.76
CA LEU A 262 -0.42 13.61 31.12
C LEU A 262 0.69 13.41 32.15
#